data_4b91300ffcf9a8fb2276eaac4bd0f988
#
_entry.id   4b91300ffcf9a8fb2276eaac4bd0f988
#
_cell.length_a   1.000
_cell.length_b   1.000
_cell.length_c   1.000
_cell.angle_alpha   90.00
_cell.angle_beta   90.00
_cell.angle_gamma   90.00
#
_symmetry.space_group_name_H-M   'P 1'
#
loop_
_entity.id
_entity.type
_entity.pdbx_description
1 polymer ?
#
loop_
_entity_poly.entity_id
_entity_poly.type
_entity_poly.pdbx_seq_one_letter_code
_entity_poly.pdbx_strand_id
1 'polypeptide(L)'
;MKAMNHDVDRVNLKLLKTAIRFNARILGLTAGTLAAVVIYIATQASIVKWGGDSGGYLGLLAIFFPGYSVSSIGAWVGAFWAFIYFGTCSWLSYRVYGKVLGTRISALLLSPVPAANPVLKPSTLRLHGVSLGVAIGSIAALCLFASTVWLVVRGTAGESVHAALFSNYIPGYSVSIMGGLWGAIELFGLVFLACLLLAAVYN
;
A
#
# COMPACT_ATOMS: atom_id res chain seq x y z
N MET A 1 -11.61 -25.52 35.03
CA MET A 1 -11.32 -24.10 34.86
C MET A 1 -10.32 -23.79 33.73
N LYS A 2 -9.27 -24.60 33.50
CA LYS A 2 -8.26 -24.36 32.39
C LYS A 2 -8.80 -24.60 30.98
N ALA A 3 -9.74 -25.52 30.76
CA ALA A 3 -10.34 -25.81 29.46
C ALA A 3 -11.28 -24.67 28.94
N MET A 4 -11.99 -24.03 29.84
CA MET A 4 -12.94 -22.94 29.52
C MET A 4 -12.22 -21.67 29.05
N ASN A 5 -10.99 -21.39 29.55
CA ASN A 5 -10.17 -20.27 29.08
C ASN A 5 -9.63 -20.49 27.65
N HIS A 6 -9.33 -21.73 27.28
CA HIS A 6 -8.79 -22.06 25.97
C HIS A 6 -9.83 -21.88 24.83
N ASP A 7 -11.10 -22.11 25.12
CA ASP A 7 -12.18 -21.91 24.14
C ASP A 7 -12.52 -20.43 23.96
N VAL A 8 -12.49 -19.64 25.02
CA VAL A 8 -12.69 -18.18 24.97
C VAL A 8 -11.59 -17.52 24.12
N ASP A 9 -10.34 -17.94 24.29
CA ASP A 9 -9.20 -17.42 23.52
C ASP A 9 -9.30 -17.77 22.03
N ARG A 10 -9.75 -18.97 21.70
CA ARG A 10 -9.98 -19.39 20.31
C ARG A 10 -11.11 -18.61 19.63
N VAL A 11 -12.19 -18.33 20.36
CA VAL A 11 -13.31 -17.52 19.86
C VAL A 11 -12.88 -16.09 19.62
N ASN A 12 -12.14 -15.48 20.55
CA ASN A 12 -11.63 -14.12 20.43
C ASN A 12 -10.66 -13.98 19.24
N LEU A 13 -9.77 -14.96 19.02
CA LEU A 13 -8.88 -14.98 17.88
C LEU A 13 -9.61 -15.12 16.53
N LYS A 14 -10.69 -15.93 16.49
CA LYS A 14 -11.52 -16.04 15.29
C LYS A 14 -12.27 -14.74 15.00
N LEU A 15 -12.84 -14.10 16.01
CA LEU A 15 -13.52 -12.80 15.88
C LEU A 15 -12.55 -11.72 15.40
N LEU A 16 -11.36 -11.64 15.97
CA LEU A 16 -10.32 -10.68 15.56
C LEU A 16 -9.91 -10.89 14.09
N LYS A 17 -9.66 -12.13 13.69
CA LYS A 17 -9.33 -12.45 12.29
C LYS A 17 -10.46 -12.08 11.32
N THR A 18 -11.71 -12.27 11.73
CA THR A 18 -12.89 -11.94 10.92
C THR A 18 -13.05 -10.42 10.80
N ALA A 19 -12.89 -9.68 11.89
CA ALA A 19 -12.95 -8.23 11.91
C ALA A 19 -11.85 -7.60 11.03
N ILE A 20 -10.61 -8.08 11.14
CA ILE A 20 -9.49 -7.62 10.29
C ILE A 20 -9.80 -7.88 8.81
N ARG A 21 -10.34 -9.06 8.48
CA ARG A 21 -10.67 -9.42 7.10
C ARG A 21 -11.80 -8.56 6.53
N PHE A 22 -12.79 -8.25 7.33
CA PHE A 22 -13.92 -7.41 6.93
C PHE A 22 -13.50 -5.96 6.70
N ASN A 23 -12.75 -5.38 7.63
CA ASN A 23 -12.22 -4.02 7.50
C ASN A 23 -11.26 -3.86 6.31
N ALA A 24 -10.47 -4.88 5.99
CA ALA A 24 -9.58 -4.83 4.81
C ALA A 24 -10.37 -4.67 3.50
N ARG A 25 -11.52 -5.36 3.37
CA ARG A 25 -12.36 -5.24 2.18
C ARG A 25 -13.01 -3.86 2.06
N ILE A 26 -13.54 -3.36 3.16
CA ILE A 26 -14.13 -2.02 3.21
C ILE A 26 -13.08 -0.98 2.84
N LEU A 27 -11.89 -1.02 3.45
CA LEU A 27 -10.81 -0.08 3.16
C LEU A 27 -10.39 -0.15 1.69
N GLY A 28 -10.25 -1.34 1.12
CA GLY A 28 -9.93 -1.51 -0.29
C GLY A 28 -10.99 -0.92 -1.21
N LEU A 29 -12.27 -1.18 -0.94
CA LEU A 29 -13.38 -0.63 -1.72
C LEU A 29 -13.45 0.90 -1.62
N THR A 30 -13.37 1.45 -0.41
CA THR A 30 -13.44 2.91 -0.21
C THR A 30 -12.26 3.64 -0.84
N ALA A 31 -11.03 3.15 -0.66
CA ALA A 31 -9.84 3.74 -1.26
C ALA A 31 -9.84 3.62 -2.78
N GLY A 32 -10.25 2.47 -3.32
CA GLY A 32 -10.40 2.26 -4.75
C GLY A 32 -11.44 3.19 -5.37
N THR A 33 -12.62 3.30 -4.74
CA THR A 33 -13.68 4.21 -5.22
C THR A 33 -13.23 5.67 -5.18
N LEU A 34 -12.58 6.09 -4.10
CA LEU A 34 -12.07 7.45 -3.97
C LEU A 34 -11.04 7.75 -5.06
N ALA A 35 -10.08 6.86 -5.28
CA ALA A 35 -9.07 7.00 -6.32
C ALA A 35 -9.70 7.06 -7.73
N ALA A 36 -10.69 6.22 -8.01
CA ALA A 36 -11.42 6.22 -9.27
C ALA A 36 -12.10 7.55 -9.52
N VAL A 37 -12.80 8.09 -8.51
CA VAL A 37 -13.49 9.40 -8.60
C VAL A 37 -12.47 10.52 -8.83
N VAL A 38 -11.34 10.52 -8.10
CA VAL A 38 -10.28 11.53 -8.26
C VAL A 38 -9.70 11.51 -9.68
N ILE A 39 -9.35 10.33 -10.21
CA ILE A 39 -8.80 10.23 -11.58
C ILE A 39 -9.84 10.63 -12.62
N TYR A 40 -11.10 10.23 -12.45
CA TYR A 40 -12.18 10.63 -13.35
C TYR A 40 -12.36 12.16 -13.39
N ILE A 41 -12.49 12.80 -12.23
CA ILE A 41 -12.65 14.25 -12.12
C ILE A 41 -11.41 14.97 -12.67
N ALA A 42 -10.20 14.52 -12.33
CA ALA A 42 -8.97 15.12 -12.82
C ALA A 42 -8.87 15.05 -14.36
N THR A 43 -9.26 13.92 -14.96
CA THR A 43 -9.25 13.76 -16.41
C THR A 43 -10.30 14.67 -17.05
N GLN A 44 -11.53 14.72 -16.53
CA GLN A 44 -12.58 15.60 -17.04
C GLN A 44 -12.22 17.09 -16.90
N ALA A 45 -11.65 17.48 -15.75
CA ALA A 45 -11.18 18.85 -15.56
C ALA A 45 -10.05 19.22 -16.54
N SER A 46 -9.15 18.28 -16.83
CA SER A 46 -8.09 18.47 -17.84
C SER A 46 -8.67 18.69 -19.25
N ILE A 47 -9.67 17.91 -19.63
CA ILE A 47 -10.35 18.06 -20.93
C ILE A 47 -11.02 19.43 -21.03
N VAL A 48 -11.74 19.85 -20.00
CA VAL A 48 -12.44 21.14 -20.00
C VAL A 48 -11.47 22.33 -20.02
N LYS A 49 -10.35 22.22 -19.29
CA LYS A 49 -9.42 23.34 -19.14
C LYS A 49 -8.43 23.46 -20.29
N TRP A 50 -8.00 22.34 -20.87
CA TRP A 50 -6.91 22.32 -21.86
C TRP A 50 -7.27 21.59 -23.18
N GLY A 51 -8.54 21.25 -23.40
CA GLY A 51 -9.01 20.67 -24.66
C GLY A 51 -8.47 19.27 -24.99
N GLY A 52 -7.99 18.54 -23.99
CA GLY A 52 -7.52 17.16 -24.17
C GLY A 52 -6.05 17.01 -24.62
N ASP A 53 -5.49 17.99 -25.33
CA ASP A 53 -4.13 17.89 -25.91
C ASP A 53 -3.00 18.20 -24.93
N SER A 54 -3.28 18.79 -23.79
CA SER A 54 -2.25 19.32 -22.88
C SER A 54 -2.16 18.60 -21.55
N GLY A 55 -2.69 17.40 -21.46
CA GLY A 55 -2.61 16.59 -20.25
C GLY A 55 -1.23 15.97 -20.03
N GLY A 56 -0.12 16.75 -20.16
CA GLY A 56 1.23 16.23 -20.07
C GLY A 56 1.48 15.32 -18.87
N TYR A 57 0.95 15.69 -17.70
CA TYR A 57 1.06 14.86 -16.50
C TYR A 57 0.05 13.72 -16.46
N LEU A 58 -1.19 13.95 -16.88
CA LEU A 58 -2.22 12.90 -16.92
C LEU A 58 -1.98 11.91 -18.06
N GLY A 59 -1.42 12.35 -19.17
CA GLY A 59 -1.01 11.47 -20.26
C GLY A 59 -0.01 10.40 -19.84
N LEU A 60 0.83 10.68 -18.83
CA LEU A 60 1.76 9.71 -18.25
C LEU A 60 1.06 8.51 -17.59
N LEU A 61 -0.20 8.67 -17.17
CA LEU A 61 -0.97 7.55 -16.64
C LEU A 61 -1.23 6.47 -17.71
N ALA A 62 -1.19 6.80 -19.00
CA ALA A 62 -1.30 5.83 -20.08
C ALA A 62 -0.19 4.78 -20.06
N ILE A 63 0.97 5.08 -19.46
CA ILE A 63 2.07 4.14 -19.28
C ILE A 63 1.64 3.00 -18.34
N PHE A 64 0.94 3.35 -17.25
CA PHE A 64 0.54 2.40 -16.21
C PHE A 64 -0.88 1.89 -16.40
N PHE A 65 -1.76 2.66 -17.04
CA PHE A 65 -3.18 2.33 -17.25
C PHE A 65 -3.43 1.97 -18.72
N PRO A 66 -3.44 0.69 -19.08
CA PRO A 66 -3.66 0.26 -20.46
C PRO A 66 -4.98 0.81 -21.01
N GLY A 67 -4.90 1.42 -22.19
CA GLY A 67 -6.07 2.02 -22.86
C GLY A 67 -6.51 3.37 -22.28
N TYR A 68 -5.80 3.93 -21.30
CA TYR A 68 -6.06 5.27 -20.80
C TYR A 68 -5.60 6.32 -21.84
N SER A 69 -6.43 7.32 -22.02
CA SER A 69 -6.14 8.53 -22.78
C SER A 69 -6.83 9.73 -22.12
N VAL A 70 -6.36 10.95 -22.38
CA VAL A 70 -7.02 12.15 -21.87
C VAL A 70 -8.24 12.46 -22.75
N SER A 71 -9.27 11.65 -22.57
CA SER A 71 -10.55 11.71 -23.28
C SER A 71 -11.70 11.29 -22.36
N SER A 72 -12.93 11.58 -22.72
CA SER A 72 -14.11 11.23 -21.91
C SER A 72 -14.23 9.70 -21.70
N ILE A 73 -13.90 8.90 -22.71
CA ILE A 73 -13.87 7.44 -22.60
C ILE A 73 -12.66 7.01 -21.77
N GLY A 74 -11.48 7.61 -22.02
CA GLY A 74 -10.27 7.33 -21.26
C GLY A 74 -10.39 7.66 -19.77
N ALA A 75 -11.23 8.63 -19.39
CA ALA A 75 -11.52 8.93 -17.98
C ALA A 75 -12.17 7.74 -17.27
N TRP A 76 -13.07 6.99 -17.91
CA TRP A 76 -13.65 5.78 -17.35
C TRP A 76 -12.65 4.64 -17.26
N VAL A 77 -11.80 4.48 -18.27
CA VAL A 77 -10.71 3.49 -18.28
C VAL A 77 -9.72 3.80 -17.14
N GLY A 78 -9.35 5.08 -16.98
CA GLY A 78 -8.50 5.53 -15.89
C GLY A 78 -9.10 5.29 -14.50
N ALA A 79 -10.39 5.60 -14.33
CA ALA A 79 -11.13 5.34 -13.10
C ALA A 79 -11.17 3.85 -12.77
N PHE A 80 -11.39 2.98 -13.75
CA PHE A 80 -11.39 1.53 -13.59
C PHE A 80 -10.02 1.02 -13.10
N TRP A 81 -8.92 1.43 -13.73
CA TRP A 81 -7.59 1.05 -13.32
C TRP A 81 -7.19 1.61 -11.96
N ALA A 82 -7.54 2.88 -11.68
CA ALA A 82 -7.31 3.48 -10.38
C ALA A 82 -8.04 2.72 -9.27
N PHE A 83 -9.30 2.30 -9.52
CA PHE A 83 -10.05 1.47 -8.58
C PHE A 83 -9.30 0.15 -8.28
N ILE A 84 -8.85 -0.55 -9.32
CA ILE A 84 -8.13 -1.83 -9.15
C ILE A 84 -6.82 -1.62 -8.40
N TYR A 85 -5.97 -0.70 -8.84
CA TYR A 85 -4.64 -0.51 -8.23
C TYR A 85 -4.75 -0.03 -6.78
N PHE A 86 -5.47 1.05 -6.54
CA PHE A 86 -5.57 1.61 -5.18
C PHE A 86 -6.42 0.73 -4.26
N GLY A 87 -7.45 0.08 -4.78
CA GLY A 87 -8.26 -0.86 -4.02
C GLY A 87 -7.47 -2.09 -3.58
N THR A 88 -6.72 -2.71 -4.49
CA THR A 88 -5.89 -3.88 -4.19
C THR A 88 -4.71 -3.52 -3.28
N CYS A 89 -4.03 -2.39 -3.52
CA CYS A 89 -2.96 -1.91 -2.66
C CYS A 89 -3.45 -1.66 -1.23
N SER A 90 -4.57 -0.95 -1.05
CA SER A 90 -5.13 -0.66 0.27
C SER A 90 -5.60 -1.92 0.99
N TRP A 91 -6.26 -2.84 0.26
CA TRP A 91 -6.66 -4.12 0.81
C TRP A 91 -5.46 -4.97 1.25
N LEU A 92 -4.41 -5.03 0.43
CA LEU A 92 -3.19 -5.76 0.74
C LEU A 92 -2.46 -5.15 1.93
N SER A 93 -2.35 -3.80 1.95
CA SER A 93 -1.75 -3.04 3.06
C SER A 93 -2.37 -3.41 4.40
N TYR A 94 -3.69 -3.35 4.44
CA TYR A 94 -4.41 -3.66 5.66
C TYR A 94 -4.27 -5.12 6.07
N ARG A 95 -4.23 -6.05 5.11
CA ARG A 95 -4.01 -7.47 5.42
C ARG A 95 -2.60 -7.76 5.97
N VAL A 96 -1.57 -7.14 5.36
CA VAL A 96 -0.18 -7.29 5.82
C VAL A 96 -0.06 -6.68 7.21
N TYR A 97 -0.53 -5.44 7.39
CA TYR A 97 -0.52 -4.77 8.69
C TYR A 97 -1.26 -5.59 9.77
N GLY A 98 -2.46 -6.06 9.46
CA GLY A 98 -3.25 -6.87 10.39
C GLY A 98 -2.61 -8.22 10.74
N LYS A 99 -1.88 -8.86 9.82
CA LYS A 99 -1.11 -10.06 10.13
C LYS A 99 0.06 -9.76 11.06
N VAL A 100 0.85 -8.72 10.75
CA VAL A 100 2.03 -8.34 11.55
C VAL A 100 1.60 -7.86 12.94
N LEU A 101 0.52 -7.09 13.03
CA LEU A 101 -0.02 -6.64 14.31
C LEU A 101 -0.62 -7.81 15.12
N GLY A 102 -1.36 -8.71 14.44
CA GLY A 102 -2.00 -9.86 15.07
C GLY A 102 -0.99 -10.83 15.70
N THR A 103 0.16 -11.07 15.09
CA THR A 103 1.24 -11.90 15.66
C THR A 103 1.85 -11.25 16.91
N ARG A 104 1.92 -9.92 16.96
CA ARG A 104 2.44 -9.19 18.13
C ARG A 104 1.46 -9.18 19.28
N ILE A 105 0.18 -8.95 19.01
CA ILE A 105 -0.89 -8.97 20.02
C ILE A 105 -1.03 -10.38 20.62
N SER A 106 -1.00 -11.43 19.80
CA SER A 106 -1.06 -12.80 20.31
C SER A 106 0.14 -13.17 21.20
N ALA A 107 1.33 -12.67 20.85
CA ALA A 107 2.54 -12.87 21.70
C ALA A 107 2.40 -12.15 23.05
N LEU A 108 1.79 -10.96 23.08
CA LEU A 108 1.54 -10.20 24.30
C LEU A 108 0.45 -10.84 25.17
N LEU A 109 -0.61 -11.40 24.56
CA LEU A 109 -1.71 -12.08 25.27
C LEU A 109 -1.30 -13.45 25.80
N LEU A 110 -0.28 -14.09 25.21
CA LEU A 110 0.23 -15.39 25.65
C LEU A 110 1.37 -15.27 26.67
N SER A 111 1.91 -14.05 26.91
CA SER A 111 2.85 -13.83 28.00
C SER A 111 2.10 -13.91 29.34
N PRO A 112 2.60 -14.73 30.32
CA PRO A 112 1.97 -14.79 31.64
C PRO A 112 2.02 -13.41 32.28
N VAL A 113 0.86 -12.81 32.49
CA VAL A 113 0.72 -11.54 33.20
C VAL A 113 1.18 -11.77 34.64
N PRO A 114 2.23 -11.07 35.12
CA PRO A 114 2.52 -11.08 36.54
C PRO A 114 1.30 -10.47 37.25
N ALA A 115 0.74 -11.21 38.21
CA ALA A 115 -0.40 -10.81 39.02
C ALA A 115 0.00 -9.65 39.96
N ALA A 116 0.12 -8.45 39.45
CA ALA A 116 0.31 -7.24 40.23
C ALA A 116 -0.47 -6.09 39.60
N ASN A 117 -1.61 -5.78 40.23
CA ASN A 117 -2.44 -4.59 40.15
C ASN A 117 -2.58 -3.97 38.75
N PRO A 118 -3.73 -4.13 38.09
CA PRO A 118 -4.04 -3.44 36.85
C PRO A 118 -4.41 -1.97 37.15
N VAL A 119 -3.44 -1.16 37.48
CA VAL A 119 -3.59 0.27 37.21
C VAL A 119 -3.51 0.37 35.69
N LEU A 120 -4.67 0.45 35.04
CA LEU A 120 -4.80 0.81 33.63
C LEU A 120 -4.13 2.16 33.43
N LYS A 121 -2.82 2.16 33.20
CA LYS A 121 -2.15 3.33 32.62
C LYS A 121 -2.86 3.58 31.30
N PRO A 122 -3.34 4.79 31.01
CA PRO A 122 -3.81 5.14 29.69
C PRO A 122 -2.67 4.84 28.73
N SER A 123 -2.76 3.74 28.00
CA SER A 123 -1.79 3.38 27.00
C SER A 123 -1.95 4.38 25.87
N THR A 124 -1.11 5.40 25.85
CA THR A 124 -0.94 6.22 24.67
C THR A 124 -0.70 5.24 23.51
N LEU A 125 -1.53 5.36 22.47
CA LEU A 125 -1.42 4.51 21.28
C LEU A 125 -0.01 4.75 20.68
N ARG A 126 0.91 3.85 20.97
CA ARG A 126 2.27 3.92 20.42
C ARG A 126 2.29 3.34 19.03
N LEU A 127 2.84 4.08 18.10
CA LEU A 127 3.02 3.64 16.73
C LEU A 127 4.12 2.59 16.67
N HIS A 128 3.79 1.37 16.23
CA HIS A 128 4.80 0.31 16.11
C HIS A 128 5.54 0.44 14.76
N GLY A 129 6.69 1.14 14.77
CA GLY A 129 7.46 1.49 13.57
C GLY A 129 7.86 0.30 12.70
N VAL A 130 8.24 -0.83 13.31
CA VAL A 130 8.59 -2.05 12.56
C VAL A 130 7.40 -2.59 11.77
N SER A 131 6.21 -2.68 12.40
CA SER A 131 5.01 -3.19 11.73
C SER A 131 4.56 -2.26 10.60
N LEU A 132 4.65 -0.95 10.85
CA LEU A 132 4.33 0.07 9.85
C LEU A 132 5.32 0.03 8.69
N GLY A 133 6.62 -0.06 8.98
CA GLY A 133 7.69 -0.12 7.99
C GLY A 133 7.61 -1.35 7.11
N VAL A 134 7.35 -2.53 7.69
CA VAL A 134 7.14 -3.76 6.92
C VAL A 134 5.91 -3.65 6.03
N ALA A 135 4.79 -3.12 6.54
CA ALA A 135 3.56 -3.01 5.76
C ALA A 135 3.71 -2.04 4.58
N ILE A 136 4.12 -0.79 4.86
CA ILE A 136 4.24 0.25 3.83
C ILE A 136 5.41 -0.03 2.89
N GLY A 137 6.56 -0.45 3.43
CA GLY A 137 7.75 -0.78 2.65
C GLY A 137 7.50 -1.92 1.65
N SER A 138 6.82 -3.00 2.08
CA SER A 138 6.50 -4.12 1.18
C SER A 138 5.60 -3.69 0.04
N ILE A 139 4.63 -2.80 0.28
CA ILE A 139 3.73 -2.32 -0.75
C ILE A 139 4.45 -1.40 -1.73
N ALA A 140 5.24 -0.45 -1.21
CA ALA A 140 6.04 0.44 -2.05
C ALA A 140 6.99 -0.36 -2.96
N ALA A 141 7.70 -1.35 -2.41
CA ALA A 141 8.58 -2.24 -3.14
C ALA A 141 7.84 -3.04 -4.23
N LEU A 142 6.69 -3.63 -3.89
CA LEU A 142 5.86 -4.37 -4.84
C LEU A 142 5.31 -3.47 -5.95
N CYS A 143 4.87 -2.25 -5.63
CA CYS A 143 4.39 -1.30 -6.61
C CYS A 143 5.50 -0.88 -7.59
N LEU A 144 6.71 -0.59 -7.09
CA LEU A 144 7.85 -0.27 -7.94
C LEU A 144 8.22 -1.46 -8.84
N PHE A 145 8.34 -2.65 -8.27
CA PHE A 145 8.68 -3.85 -9.02
C PHE A 145 7.63 -4.17 -10.08
N ALA A 146 6.35 -4.18 -9.72
CA ALA A 146 5.26 -4.47 -10.65
C ALA A 146 5.19 -3.45 -11.80
N SER A 147 5.36 -2.16 -11.51
CA SER A 147 5.39 -1.12 -12.54
C SER A 147 6.60 -1.26 -13.46
N THR A 148 7.78 -1.61 -12.92
CA THR A 148 8.98 -1.84 -13.75
C THR A 148 8.81 -3.06 -14.64
N VAL A 149 8.32 -4.19 -14.09
CA VAL A 149 8.05 -5.41 -14.88
C VAL A 149 7.02 -5.11 -15.98
N TRP A 150 5.99 -4.34 -15.65
CA TRP A 150 4.98 -3.93 -16.63
C TRP A 150 5.57 -3.16 -17.81
N LEU A 151 6.46 -2.19 -17.56
CA LEU A 151 7.15 -1.43 -18.60
C LEU A 151 8.04 -2.33 -19.48
N VAL A 152 8.75 -3.28 -18.86
CA VAL A 152 9.58 -4.25 -19.57
C VAL A 152 8.73 -5.15 -20.47
N VAL A 153 7.62 -5.69 -19.96
CA VAL A 153 6.71 -6.56 -20.73
C VAL A 153 6.07 -5.83 -21.90
N ARG A 154 5.74 -4.54 -21.74
CA ARG A 154 5.20 -3.71 -22.84
C ARG A 154 6.25 -3.30 -23.89
N GLY A 155 7.51 -3.55 -23.67
CA GLY A 155 8.57 -3.12 -24.57
C GLY A 155 8.87 -1.62 -24.55
N THR A 156 8.28 -0.87 -23.60
CA THR A 156 8.41 0.60 -23.45
C THR A 156 9.52 1.00 -22.48
N ALA A 157 10.37 0.05 -22.09
CA ALA A 157 11.43 0.26 -21.11
C ALA A 157 12.41 1.38 -21.51
N GLY A 158 12.75 1.49 -22.82
CA GLY A 158 13.66 2.52 -23.34
C GLY A 158 13.01 3.90 -23.54
N GLU A 159 11.69 3.97 -23.64
CA GLU A 159 10.95 5.21 -23.92
C GLU A 159 10.50 5.92 -22.65
N SER A 160 10.49 5.23 -21.50
CA SER A 160 10.00 5.76 -20.24
C SER A 160 11.07 6.59 -19.51
N VAL A 161 11.27 7.84 -19.95
CA VAL A 161 12.18 8.79 -19.32
C VAL A 161 11.91 8.92 -17.81
N HIS A 162 10.64 8.91 -17.40
CA HIS A 162 10.28 9.03 -16.00
C HIS A 162 10.66 7.82 -15.15
N ALA A 163 10.57 6.60 -15.71
CA ALA A 163 11.02 5.40 -15.01
C ALA A 163 12.55 5.40 -14.89
N ALA A 164 13.26 5.88 -15.92
CA ALA A 164 14.71 6.03 -15.88
C ALA A 164 15.17 7.04 -14.82
N LEU A 165 14.37 8.09 -14.51
CA LEU A 165 14.68 9.06 -13.47
C LEU A 165 14.80 8.43 -12.07
N PHE A 166 14.12 7.31 -11.82
CA PHE A 166 14.28 6.61 -10.53
C PHE A 166 15.71 6.11 -10.30
N SER A 167 16.49 5.88 -11.36
CA SER A 167 17.91 5.50 -11.22
C SER A 167 18.76 6.59 -10.56
N ASN A 168 18.32 7.86 -10.61
CA ASN A 168 19.01 8.96 -9.93
C ASN A 168 18.76 8.98 -8.41
N TYR A 169 17.69 8.37 -7.97
CA TYR A 169 17.28 8.35 -6.55
C TYR A 169 17.52 7.00 -5.89
N ILE A 170 17.48 5.91 -6.67
CA ILE A 170 17.62 4.54 -6.20
C ILE A 170 18.85 3.94 -6.88
N PRO A 171 20.01 3.84 -6.17
CA PRO A 171 21.22 3.26 -6.71
C PRO A 171 21.00 1.84 -7.22
N GLY A 172 21.53 1.49 -8.40
CA GLY A 172 21.34 0.16 -8.97
C GLY A 172 19.97 -0.12 -9.61
N TYR A 173 19.00 0.80 -9.52
CA TYR A 173 17.76 0.69 -10.25
C TYR A 173 17.98 0.89 -11.75
N SER A 174 17.43 0.02 -12.55
CA SER A 174 17.31 0.16 -14.00
C SER A 174 15.95 -0.37 -14.48
N VAL A 175 15.50 0.07 -15.65
CA VAL A 175 14.22 -0.38 -16.23
C VAL A 175 14.43 -1.77 -16.84
N SER A 176 14.71 -2.75 -15.99
CA SER A 176 14.90 -4.17 -16.29
C SER A 176 14.32 -5.01 -15.13
N ILE A 177 14.08 -6.29 -15.35
CA ILE A 177 13.55 -7.15 -14.30
C ILE A 177 14.48 -7.19 -13.09
N MET A 178 15.80 -7.33 -13.33
CA MET A 178 16.79 -7.41 -12.26
C MET A 178 17.00 -6.04 -11.59
N GLY A 179 17.07 -4.95 -12.35
CA GLY A 179 17.16 -3.59 -11.81
C GLY A 179 15.92 -3.19 -11.03
N GLY A 180 14.73 -3.62 -11.48
CA GLY A 180 13.49 -3.44 -10.75
C GLY A 180 13.46 -4.20 -9.42
N LEU A 181 14.04 -5.41 -9.37
CA LEU A 181 14.16 -6.19 -8.13
C LEU A 181 15.10 -5.49 -7.13
N TRP A 182 16.26 -5.03 -7.58
CA TRP A 182 17.19 -4.27 -6.75
C TRP A 182 16.55 -2.98 -6.25
N GLY A 183 15.93 -2.20 -7.12
CA GLY A 183 15.23 -0.98 -6.73
C GLY A 183 14.10 -1.23 -5.73
N ALA A 184 13.38 -2.35 -5.85
CA ALA A 184 12.35 -2.72 -4.89
C ALA A 184 12.93 -3.02 -3.50
N ILE A 185 14.07 -3.70 -3.41
CA ILE A 185 14.76 -4.00 -2.14
C ILE A 185 15.22 -2.70 -1.48
N GLU A 186 15.83 -1.79 -2.24
CA GLU A 186 16.31 -0.51 -1.73
C GLU A 186 15.15 0.39 -1.29
N LEU A 187 14.09 0.48 -2.10
CA LEU A 187 12.92 1.26 -1.74
C LEU A 187 12.24 0.71 -0.48
N PHE A 188 12.18 -0.61 -0.34
CA PHE A 188 11.73 -1.24 0.92
C PHE A 188 12.56 -0.74 2.10
N GLY A 189 13.88 -0.79 2.01
CA GLY A 189 14.79 -0.36 3.08
C GLY A 189 14.61 1.13 3.44
N LEU A 190 14.52 2.01 2.44
CA LEU A 190 14.29 3.44 2.63
C LEU A 190 12.97 3.72 3.35
N VAL A 191 11.88 3.13 2.85
CA VAL A 191 10.54 3.33 3.43
C VAL A 191 10.46 2.73 4.84
N PHE A 192 11.08 1.57 5.05
CA PHE A 192 11.17 0.93 6.37
C PHE A 192 11.88 1.84 7.38
N LEU A 193 13.04 2.40 7.03
CA LEU A 193 13.77 3.34 7.87
C LEU A 193 12.98 4.62 8.14
N ALA A 194 12.32 5.18 7.12
CA ALA A 194 11.46 6.36 7.28
C ALA A 194 10.31 6.09 8.26
N CYS A 195 9.69 4.90 8.20
CA CYS A 195 8.65 4.51 9.15
C CYS A 195 9.17 4.31 10.57
N LEU A 196 10.40 3.80 10.74
CA LEU A 196 11.03 3.72 12.06
C LEU A 196 11.29 5.11 12.66
N LEU A 197 11.83 6.02 11.85
CA LEU A 197 12.05 7.41 12.27
C LEU A 197 10.74 8.11 12.62
N LEU A 198 9.71 7.95 11.77
CA LEU A 198 8.38 8.48 12.05
C LEU A 198 7.83 7.98 13.39
N ALA A 199 7.94 6.68 13.64
CA ALA A 199 7.49 6.09 14.90
C ALA A 199 8.32 6.57 16.09
N ALA A 200 9.62 6.79 15.93
CA ALA A 200 10.49 7.33 16.97
C ALA A 200 10.15 8.77 17.34
N VAL A 201 9.82 9.60 16.34
CA VAL A 201 9.42 11.00 16.56
C VAL A 201 8.01 11.11 17.16
N TYR A 202 7.11 10.21 16.74
CA TYR A 202 5.72 10.22 17.21
C TYR A 202 5.56 9.71 18.64
N ASN A 203 6.36 8.75 19.10
CA ASN A 203 6.25 8.09 20.41
C ASN A 203 6.95 8.85 21.54
#